data_a0d96601a2cf69306414f5853671607e
#
_entry.id   a0d96601a2cf69306414f5853671607e
#
_cell.length_a   1.000
_cell.length_b   1.000
_cell.length_c   1.000
_cell.angle_alpha   90.00
_cell.angle_beta   90.00
_cell.angle_gamma   90.00
#
_symmetry.space_group_name_H-M   'P 1'
#
loop_
_entity.id
_entity.type
_entity.pdbx_description
1 polymer ?
#
loop_
_entity_poly.entity_id
_entity_poly.type
_entity_poly.pdbx_seq_one_letter_code
_entity_poly.pdbx_strand_id
1 'polypeptide(L)'
;MQYNNYYVLLEVYETPAPSVLTMGGAENKIIHFQKCNGGIIVLNNKPEATSEDRTFFGQPRGLSTLFFTEMWERFSYYGMRAILIYYMYYSVTKGGLGFDQGTAASVMSIYGSMVYLSSVLGGYLSDRVWGSRRTVFIGGVLIMFGHIALSVPAGKMALFVSILLIVLGTGLLKPNVSEMVGGLYNEGDTRRDSGFTIFVFGINVGSLVAPYLVGWLGLSYNFHLGFSLAAIGMFLGLVQYWIGGKKYLSKDSLYPTDPLEPGDMKKLVVRSTIGLVAFILVLLLMALLGSLNLTNFVLLLTIIALATPVIYFTIFLTSKKVTATERKHVWAYLGLFIAAMIFWAIEEQGSSVLALFAANQTNNVVLGFHIPPAWYQSLNPLFILIYTPFFAMMWNRWGKKQPSSPAKFATGMLFAGASYLIMVIPVALFGSSAKVSPLWLVGSWAVIEIAELLISPIGLSVTTKLAPKAFQSQMMSMWFLADSAGQAVNAQIVKLYTPGNEANYFLGVAIVAIVAGIIMVALVKPIKNLMAGIK
;
A
#
# COMPACT_ATOMS: atom_id res chain seq x y z
N MET A 1 26.05 45.86 9.26
CA MET A 1 25.38 46.15 10.54
C MET A 1 24.31 47.15 10.27
N GLN A 2 23.07 46.72 10.09
CA GLN A 2 21.87 47.59 10.17
C GLN A 2 20.83 46.79 10.94
N TYR A 3 20.59 47.21 12.17
CA TYR A 3 19.48 46.74 13.00
C TYR A 3 18.24 47.50 12.56
N ASN A 4 17.25 46.82 11.99
CA ASN A 4 15.93 47.37 11.75
C ASN A 4 15.11 47.34 13.06
N ASN A 5 14.58 48.48 13.43
CA ASN A 5 13.75 48.73 14.60
C ASN A 5 12.46 47.88 14.55
N TYR A 6 12.31 46.99 15.50
CA TYR A 6 11.03 46.33 15.79
C TYR A 6 10.29 47.14 16.87
N TYR A 7 9.09 47.61 16.54
CA TYR A 7 8.17 48.11 17.58
C TYR A 7 7.44 46.91 18.17
N VAL A 8 7.60 46.70 19.49
CA VAL A 8 6.92 45.66 20.26
C VAL A 8 5.70 46.30 20.91
N LEU A 9 4.49 45.90 20.48
CA LEU A 9 3.26 46.17 21.24
C LEU A 9 3.01 44.96 22.14
N LEU A 10 3.19 45.12 23.45
CA LEU A 10 2.87 44.13 24.48
C LEU A 10 1.43 44.39 24.96
N GLU A 11 0.47 43.59 24.46
CA GLU A 11 -0.83 43.48 25.14
C GLU A 11 -0.77 42.25 26.05
N VAL A 12 -0.84 42.52 27.37
CA VAL A 12 -0.90 41.49 28.41
C VAL A 12 -2.37 41.27 28.75
N TYR A 13 -2.93 40.15 28.34
CA TYR A 13 -4.23 39.71 28.85
C TYR A 13 -4.01 38.81 30.08
N GLU A 14 -4.43 39.28 31.25
CA GLU A 14 -4.48 38.44 32.46
C GLU A 14 -5.70 37.53 32.41
N THR A 15 -5.44 36.22 32.13
CA THR A 15 -6.40 35.14 32.39
C THR A 15 -5.70 34.04 33.19
N PRO A 16 -6.41 33.26 34.03
CA PRO A 16 -5.80 32.23 34.88
C PRO A 16 -5.41 30.96 34.15
N ALA A 17 -5.07 31.03 32.89
CA ALA A 17 -4.54 29.96 32.01
C ALA A 17 -3.21 30.43 31.38
N PRO A 18 -2.33 29.56 30.87
CA PRO A 18 -0.97 29.92 30.48
C PRO A 18 -0.94 31.16 29.58
N SER A 19 -0.14 32.15 29.95
CA SER A 19 -0.03 33.42 29.24
C SER A 19 0.54 33.21 27.83
N VAL A 20 -0.24 33.59 26.81
CA VAL A 20 0.18 33.62 25.41
C VAL A 20 0.64 35.05 25.10
N LEU A 21 1.90 35.21 24.68
CA LEU A 21 2.45 36.48 24.19
C LEU A 21 2.36 36.52 22.69
N THR A 22 1.74 37.56 22.13
CA THR A 22 1.62 37.73 20.67
C THR A 22 2.47 38.93 20.25
N MET A 23 3.39 38.74 19.32
CA MET A 23 4.15 39.81 18.71
C MET A 23 3.76 39.97 17.24
N GLY A 24 3.37 41.18 16.84
CA GLY A 24 3.11 41.54 15.45
C GLY A 24 4.35 42.18 14.81
N GLY A 25 4.85 41.67 13.70
CA GLY A 25 5.96 42.25 12.92
C GLY A 25 5.47 42.86 11.61
N ALA A 26 6.29 43.66 10.96
CA ALA A 26 5.98 44.43 9.73
C ALA A 26 5.59 43.58 8.49
N GLU A 27 5.57 42.25 8.58
CA GLU A 27 5.16 41.32 7.53
C GLU A 27 3.88 40.54 7.85
N ASN A 28 2.98 41.04 8.68
CA ASN A 28 1.74 40.31 9.09
C ASN A 28 1.95 38.87 9.61
N LYS A 29 3.09 38.59 10.22
CA LYS A 29 3.35 37.31 10.88
C LYS A 29 3.01 37.46 12.37
N ILE A 30 1.95 36.81 12.82
CA ILE A 30 1.61 36.68 14.24
C ILE A 30 2.39 35.46 14.76
N ILE A 31 3.32 35.70 15.69
CA ILE A 31 4.09 34.64 16.36
C ILE A 31 3.49 34.47 17.75
N HIS A 32 2.93 33.30 18.01
CA HIS A 32 2.42 32.93 19.32
C HIS A 32 3.53 32.29 20.16
N PHE A 33 3.72 32.77 21.37
CA PHE A 33 4.65 32.22 22.36
C PHE A 33 3.84 31.61 23.50
N GLN A 34 4.14 30.38 23.87
CA GLN A 34 3.57 29.74 25.04
C GLN A 34 4.66 29.51 26.09
N LYS A 35 4.47 30.05 27.29
CA LYS A 35 5.39 29.85 28.42
C LYS A 35 5.05 28.51 29.09
N CYS A 36 5.97 27.53 29.01
CA CYS A 36 5.90 26.27 29.75
C CYS A 36 7.01 26.25 30.81
N ASN A 37 6.82 25.46 31.88
CA ASN A 37 7.83 25.30 32.93
C ASN A 37 9.18 24.89 32.33
N GLY A 38 10.11 25.84 32.23
CA GLY A 38 11.48 25.64 31.78
C GLY A 38 11.86 26.29 30.44
N GLY A 39 10.96 26.97 29.72
CA GLY A 39 11.31 27.62 28.45
C GLY A 39 10.12 28.28 27.72
N ILE A 40 10.44 29.02 26.67
CA ILE A 40 9.46 29.62 25.76
C ILE A 40 9.40 28.74 24.51
N ILE A 41 8.23 28.17 24.21
CA ILE A 41 7.99 27.45 22.96
C ILE A 41 7.43 28.46 21.95
N VAL A 42 8.11 28.61 20.82
CA VAL A 42 7.63 29.38 19.67
C VAL A 42 6.64 28.52 18.92
N LEU A 43 5.35 28.81 19.02
CA LEU A 43 4.33 28.20 18.20
C LEU A 43 4.38 28.84 16.82
N ASN A 44 5.09 28.22 15.90
CA ASN A 44 5.17 28.66 14.51
C ASN A 44 3.85 28.33 13.83
N ASN A 45 2.89 29.26 13.79
CA ASN A 45 1.69 29.10 12.97
C ASN A 45 2.15 29.08 11.51
N LYS A 46 2.05 27.93 10.84
CA LYS A 46 2.10 27.91 9.38
C LYS A 46 1.05 28.92 8.89
N PRO A 47 1.39 29.79 7.94
CA PRO A 47 0.44 30.78 7.43
C PRO A 47 -0.85 30.08 7.01
N GLU A 48 -2.00 30.61 7.43
CA GLU A 48 -3.29 30.18 6.86
C GLU A 48 -3.19 30.28 5.34
N ALA A 49 -3.59 29.20 4.64
CA ALA A 49 -3.57 29.17 3.18
C ALA A 49 -4.40 30.35 2.67
N THR A 50 -3.73 31.34 2.08
CA THR A 50 -4.39 32.51 1.49
C THR A 50 -5.30 32.06 0.35
N SER A 51 -6.32 32.85 -0.01
CA SER A 51 -7.26 32.54 -1.10
C SER A 51 -6.56 32.27 -2.45
N GLU A 52 -5.33 32.72 -2.61
CA GLU A 52 -4.47 32.48 -3.79
C GLU A 52 -3.94 31.04 -3.90
N ASP A 53 -3.93 30.24 -2.81
CA ASP A 53 -3.48 28.85 -2.82
C ASP A 53 -4.53 27.83 -3.30
N ARG A 54 -5.75 28.27 -3.65
CA ARG A 54 -6.87 27.42 -4.06
C ARG A 54 -6.92 27.23 -5.58
N THR A 55 -5.99 26.50 -6.17
CA THR A 55 -5.93 26.38 -7.63
C THR A 55 -6.10 24.96 -8.18
N PHE A 56 -6.10 23.92 -7.34
CA PHE A 56 -6.32 22.54 -7.76
C PHE A 56 -7.59 21.99 -7.07
N PHE A 57 -8.74 22.11 -7.72
CA PHE A 57 -10.05 21.74 -7.16
C PHE A 57 -10.33 22.39 -5.77
N GLY A 58 -9.87 23.62 -5.57
CA GLY A 58 -10.01 24.32 -4.29
C GLY A 58 -9.01 23.91 -3.20
N GLN A 59 -8.05 23.07 -3.53
CA GLN A 59 -7.02 22.53 -2.64
C GLN A 59 -5.68 23.26 -2.79
N PRO A 60 -4.73 23.12 -1.84
CA PRO A 60 -3.37 23.62 -1.98
C PRO A 60 -2.70 23.10 -3.26
N ARG A 61 -1.91 23.96 -3.94
CA ARG A 61 -1.19 23.59 -5.18
C ARG A 61 -0.28 22.36 -5.02
N GLY A 62 0.29 22.17 -3.83
CA GLY A 62 1.10 20.99 -3.53
C GLY A 62 0.37 19.66 -3.77
N LEU A 63 -0.95 19.64 -3.62
CA LEU A 63 -1.76 18.47 -3.89
C LEU A 63 -1.68 18.05 -5.38
N SER A 64 -1.64 19.00 -6.32
CA SER A 64 -1.51 18.64 -7.74
C SER A 64 -0.19 17.92 -8.02
N THR A 65 0.89 18.34 -7.36
CA THR A 65 2.19 17.67 -7.48
C THR A 65 2.11 16.23 -7.00
N LEU A 66 1.56 16.00 -5.80
CA LEU A 66 1.47 14.67 -5.21
C LEU A 66 0.45 13.79 -5.96
N PHE A 67 -0.69 14.35 -6.40
CA PHE A 67 -1.70 13.67 -7.20
C PHE A 67 -1.12 13.09 -8.49
N PHE A 68 -0.47 13.91 -9.32
CA PHE A 68 0.08 13.44 -10.59
C PHE A 68 1.30 12.51 -10.38
N THR A 69 2.09 12.75 -9.34
CA THR A 69 3.22 11.85 -9.01
C THR A 69 2.71 10.45 -8.67
N GLU A 70 1.71 10.36 -7.79
CA GLU A 70 1.13 9.08 -7.41
C GLU A 70 0.37 8.45 -8.59
N MET A 71 -0.39 9.22 -9.35
CA MET A 71 -1.08 8.73 -10.55
C MET A 71 -0.11 8.07 -11.53
N TRP A 72 1.03 8.70 -11.85
CA TRP A 72 2.03 8.15 -12.75
C TRP A 72 2.77 6.96 -12.14
N GLU A 73 3.04 7.01 -10.85
CA GLU A 73 3.65 5.88 -10.15
C GLU A 73 2.70 4.66 -10.16
N ARG A 74 1.41 4.86 -9.82
CA ARG A 74 0.39 3.81 -9.91
C ARG A 74 0.22 3.29 -11.34
N PHE A 75 0.20 4.19 -12.33
CA PHE A 75 0.22 3.80 -13.73
C PHE A 75 1.40 2.88 -14.04
N SER A 76 2.61 3.24 -13.63
CA SER A 76 3.79 2.43 -13.89
C SER A 76 3.75 1.08 -13.19
N TYR A 77 3.35 1.08 -11.90
CA TYR A 77 3.28 -0.12 -11.07
C TYR A 77 2.21 -1.11 -11.56
N TYR A 78 0.96 -0.65 -11.71
CA TYR A 78 -0.14 -1.54 -12.13
C TYR A 78 -0.03 -1.92 -13.60
N GLY A 79 0.51 -1.06 -14.45
CA GLY A 79 0.79 -1.40 -15.85
C GLY A 79 1.82 -2.51 -15.98
N MET A 80 2.95 -2.39 -15.30
CA MET A 80 3.97 -3.45 -15.24
C MET A 80 3.39 -4.72 -14.64
N ARG A 81 2.69 -4.62 -13.50
CA ARG A 81 2.12 -5.75 -12.78
C ARG A 81 1.11 -6.53 -13.64
N ALA A 82 0.33 -5.83 -14.48
CA ALA A 82 -0.68 -6.44 -15.34
C ALA A 82 -0.10 -7.36 -16.43
N ILE A 83 1.15 -7.15 -16.82
CA ILE A 83 1.81 -7.99 -17.83
C ILE A 83 2.93 -8.88 -17.26
N LEU A 84 3.38 -8.64 -16.03
CA LEU A 84 4.52 -9.33 -15.42
C LEU A 84 4.28 -10.84 -15.29
N ILE A 85 3.07 -11.24 -14.86
CA ILE A 85 2.72 -12.66 -14.71
C ILE A 85 2.81 -13.38 -16.04
N TYR A 86 2.31 -12.77 -17.14
CA TYR A 86 2.36 -13.32 -18.48
C TYR A 86 3.78 -13.36 -19.03
N TYR A 87 4.60 -12.33 -18.77
CA TYR A 87 6.02 -12.31 -19.11
C TYR A 87 6.78 -13.47 -18.46
N MET A 88 6.51 -13.76 -17.19
CA MET A 88 7.13 -14.90 -16.52
C MET A 88 6.64 -16.24 -17.04
N TYR A 89 5.34 -16.38 -17.30
CA TYR A 89 4.70 -17.65 -17.63
C TYR A 89 4.80 -18.04 -19.10
N TYR A 90 4.66 -17.09 -20.04
CA TYR A 90 4.66 -17.41 -21.46
C TYR A 90 6.00 -18.01 -21.90
N SER A 91 5.94 -18.92 -22.89
CA SER A 91 7.13 -19.55 -23.46
C SER A 91 8.10 -18.52 -24.04
N VAL A 92 9.38 -18.88 -24.11
CA VAL A 92 10.43 -18.04 -24.70
C VAL A 92 10.11 -17.70 -26.16
N THR A 93 9.47 -18.61 -26.91
CA THR A 93 9.03 -18.36 -28.29
C THR A 93 7.95 -17.29 -28.42
N LYS A 94 7.21 -17.00 -27.31
CA LYS A 94 6.23 -15.92 -27.21
C LYS A 94 6.79 -14.68 -26.50
N GLY A 95 8.12 -14.59 -26.34
CA GLY A 95 8.80 -13.47 -25.69
C GLY A 95 8.74 -13.49 -24.15
N GLY A 96 8.27 -14.59 -23.54
CA GLY A 96 8.24 -14.77 -22.09
C GLY A 96 9.49 -15.48 -21.54
N LEU A 97 9.48 -15.78 -20.24
CA LEU A 97 10.61 -16.43 -19.54
C LEU A 97 10.45 -17.94 -19.37
N GLY A 98 9.28 -18.50 -19.72
CA GLY A 98 8.98 -19.92 -19.67
C GLY A 98 8.97 -20.52 -18.26
N PHE A 99 8.61 -19.75 -17.23
CA PHE A 99 8.37 -20.31 -15.91
C PHE A 99 7.11 -21.18 -15.93
N ASP A 100 7.06 -22.22 -15.11
CA ASP A 100 5.80 -22.91 -14.86
C ASP A 100 4.81 -21.98 -14.15
N GLN A 101 3.54 -22.29 -14.26
CA GLN A 101 2.43 -21.49 -13.78
C GLN A 101 2.51 -21.22 -12.25
N GLY A 102 2.85 -22.24 -11.48
CA GLY A 102 2.97 -22.12 -10.02
C GLY A 102 4.15 -21.25 -9.59
N THR A 103 5.30 -21.40 -10.27
CA THR A 103 6.48 -20.57 -10.03
C THR A 103 6.21 -19.10 -10.40
N ALA A 104 5.61 -18.83 -11.55
CA ALA A 104 5.27 -17.46 -11.96
C ALA A 104 4.33 -16.78 -10.93
N ALA A 105 3.26 -17.49 -10.53
CA ALA A 105 2.32 -16.98 -9.52
C ALA A 105 2.98 -16.80 -8.15
N SER A 106 3.87 -17.70 -7.75
CA SER A 106 4.62 -17.63 -6.49
C SER A 106 5.57 -16.42 -6.45
N VAL A 107 6.32 -16.19 -7.54
CA VAL A 107 7.21 -15.01 -7.67
C VAL A 107 6.39 -13.72 -7.67
N MET A 108 5.25 -13.69 -8.35
CA MET A 108 4.34 -12.54 -8.36
C MET A 108 3.87 -12.19 -6.95
N SER A 109 3.44 -13.18 -6.18
CA SER A 109 2.95 -12.99 -4.82
C SER A 109 4.05 -12.57 -3.85
N ILE A 110 5.24 -13.20 -3.90
CA ILE A 110 6.33 -12.80 -3.00
C ILE A 110 6.89 -11.41 -3.36
N TYR A 111 6.87 -11.04 -4.63
CA TYR A 111 7.19 -9.68 -5.06
C TYR A 111 6.26 -8.66 -4.38
N GLY A 112 4.94 -8.85 -4.46
CA GLY A 112 3.98 -7.99 -3.80
C GLY A 112 4.16 -7.94 -2.28
N SER A 113 4.40 -9.10 -1.64
CA SER A 113 4.75 -9.18 -0.21
C SER A 113 5.95 -8.30 0.15
N MET A 114 7.02 -8.38 -0.62
CA MET A 114 8.24 -7.60 -0.37
C MET A 114 8.04 -6.10 -0.57
N VAL A 115 7.18 -5.68 -1.50
CA VAL A 115 6.80 -4.27 -1.70
C VAL A 115 6.22 -3.67 -0.41
N TYR A 116 5.29 -4.38 0.24
CA TYR A 116 4.68 -3.91 1.48
C TYR A 116 5.61 -4.04 2.69
N LEU A 117 6.41 -5.10 2.75
CA LEU A 117 7.42 -5.26 3.79
C LEU A 117 8.45 -4.11 3.77
N SER A 118 8.91 -3.71 2.58
CA SER A 118 9.89 -2.64 2.41
C SER A 118 9.37 -1.26 2.80
N SER A 119 8.05 -1.06 2.83
CA SER A 119 7.42 0.20 3.26
C SER A 119 7.76 0.58 4.71
N VAL A 120 8.00 -0.42 5.58
CA VAL A 120 8.46 -0.20 6.95
C VAL A 120 9.82 0.51 6.99
N LEU A 121 10.74 0.10 6.09
CA LEU A 121 12.05 0.74 5.97
C LEU A 121 11.93 2.15 5.38
N GLY A 122 11.03 2.34 4.41
CA GLY A 122 10.83 3.63 3.75
C GLY A 122 10.35 4.72 4.71
N GLY A 123 9.38 4.44 5.54
CA GLY A 123 8.94 5.36 6.59
C GLY A 123 10.07 5.68 7.57
N TYR A 124 10.77 4.66 8.07
CA TYR A 124 11.88 4.88 9.00
C TYR A 124 12.99 5.76 8.41
N LEU A 125 13.40 5.53 7.16
CA LEU A 125 14.44 6.32 6.51
C LEU A 125 13.99 7.76 6.25
N SER A 126 12.72 7.97 5.96
CA SER A 126 12.12 9.29 5.82
C SER A 126 12.20 10.08 7.11
N ASP A 127 11.69 9.50 8.20
CA ASP A 127 11.54 10.18 9.48
C ASP A 127 12.87 10.46 10.16
N ARG A 128 13.85 9.56 9.98
CA ARG A 128 15.09 9.56 10.75
C ARG A 128 16.31 10.07 9.98
N VAL A 129 16.31 9.99 8.62
CA VAL A 129 17.55 10.18 7.84
C VAL A 129 17.42 11.23 6.73
N TRP A 130 16.42 11.09 5.82
CA TRP A 130 16.42 11.84 4.56
C TRP A 130 15.37 12.92 4.44
N GLY A 131 14.25 12.83 5.18
CA GLY A 131 13.06 13.60 4.97
C GLY A 131 12.18 13.04 3.84
N SER A 132 10.86 13.25 3.93
CA SER A 132 9.86 12.61 3.05
C SER A 132 10.07 12.96 1.59
N ARG A 133 10.40 14.21 1.28
CA ARG A 133 10.57 14.66 -0.11
C ARG A 133 11.75 14.01 -0.84
N ARG A 134 12.88 13.82 -0.17
CA ARG A 134 14.04 13.13 -0.75
C ARG A 134 13.78 11.65 -0.89
N THR A 135 13.16 11.05 0.12
CA THR A 135 12.81 9.62 0.15
C THR A 135 11.88 9.25 -1.00
N VAL A 136 10.83 10.06 -1.24
CA VAL A 136 9.91 9.88 -2.39
C VAL A 136 10.65 9.98 -3.72
N PHE A 137 11.53 10.97 -3.89
CA PHE A 137 12.29 11.13 -5.13
C PHE A 137 13.22 9.95 -5.40
N ILE A 138 14.00 9.53 -4.40
CA ILE A 138 14.91 8.36 -4.51
C ILE A 138 14.09 7.10 -4.83
N GLY A 139 12.97 6.90 -4.13
CA GLY A 139 12.04 5.79 -4.39
C GLY A 139 11.57 5.76 -5.84
N GLY A 140 11.12 6.90 -6.35
CA GLY A 140 10.68 7.03 -7.75
C GLY A 140 11.78 6.74 -8.78
N VAL A 141 13.02 7.18 -8.51
CA VAL A 141 14.17 6.89 -9.37
C VAL A 141 14.46 5.38 -9.40
N LEU A 142 14.41 4.70 -8.26
CA LEU A 142 14.60 3.25 -8.20
C LEU A 142 13.51 2.51 -8.98
N ILE A 143 12.23 2.91 -8.84
CA ILE A 143 11.11 2.34 -9.60
C ILE A 143 11.34 2.53 -11.10
N MET A 144 11.72 3.72 -11.52
CA MET A 144 11.99 4.01 -12.93
C MET A 144 13.09 3.10 -13.50
N PHE A 145 14.21 2.97 -12.79
CA PHE A 145 15.29 2.07 -13.21
C PHE A 145 14.86 0.59 -13.19
N GLY A 146 13.98 0.20 -12.26
CA GLY A 146 13.37 -1.13 -12.26
C GLY A 146 12.57 -1.40 -13.54
N HIS A 147 11.73 -0.46 -13.97
CA HIS A 147 10.98 -0.59 -15.24
C HIS A 147 11.91 -0.55 -16.46
N ILE A 148 12.97 0.27 -16.45
CA ILE A 148 13.98 0.29 -17.51
C ILE A 148 14.68 -1.07 -17.58
N ALA A 149 15.01 -1.70 -16.45
CA ALA A 149 15.62 -3.03 -16.45
C ALA A 149 14.73 -4.07 -17.15
N LEU A 150 13.39 -4.06 -16.91
CA LEU A 150 12.46 -4.93 -17.63
C LEU A 150 12.30 -4.58 -19.12
N SER A 151 12.57 -3.33 -19.48
CA SER A 151 12.53 -2.88 -20.88
C SER A 151 13.69 -3.44 -21.72
N VAL A 152 14.74 -3.93 -21.07
CA VAL A 152 15.90 -4.56 -21.71
C VAL A 152 15.68 -6.08 -21.76
N PRO A 153 15.84 -6.74 -22.94
CA PRO A 153 15.62 -8.18 -23.09
C PRO A 153 16.79 -9.02 -22.51
N ALA A 154 17.09 -8.83 -21.22
CA ALA A 154 18.15 -9.56 -20.51
C ALA A 154 17.60 -10.76 -19.68
N GLY A 155 16.37 -11.21 -19.97
CA GLY A 155 15.79 -12.43 -19.41
C GLY A 155 15.58 -12.39 -17.89
N LYS A 156 15.90 -13.52 -17.22
CA LYS A 156 15.68 -13.67 -15.77
C LYS A 156 16.49 -12.67 -14.92
N MET A 157 17.67 -12.27 -15.38
CA MET A 157 18.49 -11.28 -14.67
C MET A 157 17.77 -9.92 -14.61
N ALA A 158 17.23 -9.45 -15.75
CA ALA A 158 16.46 -8.21 -15.80
C ALA A 158 15.23 -8.27 -14.88
N LEU A 159 14.54 -9.42 -14.83
CA LEU A 159 13.40 -9.62 -13.94
C LEU A 159 13.78 -9.42 -12.47
N PHE A 160 14.79 -10.12 -11.97
CA PHE A 160 15.15 -10.06 -10.54
C PHE A 160 15.77 -8.73 -10.14
N VAL A 161 16.57 -8.11 -11.00
CA VAL A 161 17.08 -6.74 -10.78
C VAL A 161 15.92 -5.74 -10.72
N SER A 162 14.97 -5.85 -11.63
CA SER A 162 13.77 -5.00 -11.63
C SER A 162 12.96 -5.17 -10.37
N ILE A 163 12.64 -6.41 -9.98
CA ILE A 163 11.89 -6.70 -8.75
C ILE A 163 12.57 -6.06 -7.55
N LEU A 164 13.88 -6.21 -7.40
CA LEU A 164 14.62 -5.61 -6.30
C LEU A 164 14.51 -4.09 -6.29
N LEU A 165 14.73 -3.45 -7.43
CA LEU A 165 14.68 -1.99 -7.55
C LEU A 165 13.26 -1.44 -7.29
N ILE A 166 12.22 -2.11 -7.81
CA ILE A 166 10.82 -1.69 -7.61
C ILE A 166 10.40 -1.92 -6.16
N VAL A 167 10.75 -3.05 -5.54
CA VAL A 167 10.47 -3.32 -4.12
C VAL A 167 11.05 -2.22 -3.23
N LEU A 168 12.33 -1.92 -3.38
CA LEU A 168 12.99 -0.87 -2.61
C LEU A 168 12.40 0.51 -2.91
N GLY A 169 12.17 0.80 -4.18
CA GLY A 169 11.65 2.09 -4.63
C GLY A 169 10.23 2.36 -4.14
N THR A 170 9.32 1.40 -4.28
CA THR A 170 7.92 1.54 -3.81
C THR A 170 7.86 1.61 -2.29
N GLY A 171 8.69 0.83 -1.59
CA GLY A 171 8.80 0.93 -0.14
C GLY A 171 9.22 2.31 0.34
N LEU A 172 10.13 2.97 -0.36
CA LEU A 172 10.54 4.35 -0.06
C LEU A 172 9.45 5.37 -0.43
N LEU A 173 8.73 5.19 -1.53
CA LEU A 173 7.80 6.17 -2.06
C LEU A 173 6.44 6.14 -1.36
N LYS A 174 5.81 4.95 -1.30
CA LYS A 174 4.39 4.78 -0.97
C LYS A 174 3.97 5.34 0.41
N PRO A 175 4.64 5.06 1.54
CA PRO A 175 4.25 5.61 2.83
C PRO A 175 4.43 7.13 2.89
N ASN A 176 5.50 7.63 2.28
CA ASN A 176 5.94 9.02 2.42
C ASN A 176 5.13 10.00 1.56
N VAL A 177 4.65 9.58 0.38
CA VAL A 177 3.81 10.47 -0.44
C VAL A 177 2.46 10.74 0.24
N SER A 178 1.87 9.75 0.91
CA SER A 178 0.62 9.90 1.66
C SER A 178 0.81 10.81 2.89
N GLU A 179 1.93 10.69 3.59
CA GLU A 179 2.33 11.59 4.68
C GLU A 179 2.43 13.04 4.18
N MET A 180 3.08 13.25 3.04
CA MET A 180 3.23 14.58 2.43
C MET A 180 1.88 15.20 2.06
N VAL A 181 0.89 14.41 1.62
CA VAL A 181 -0.48 14.90 1.40
C VAL A 181 -1.07 15.42 2.70
N GLY A 182 -0.95 14.67 3.80
CA GLY A 182 -1.37 15.12 5.13
C GLY A 182 -0.70 16.41 5.57
N GLY A 183 0.58 16.57 5.26
CA GLY A 183 1.39 17.74 5.60
C GLY A 183 1.06 19.02 4.81
N LEU A 184 0.17 18.97 3.80
CA LEU A 184 -0.34 20.15 3.09
C LEU A 184 -1.41 20.90 3.89
N TYR A 185 -1.99 20.30 4.92
CA TYR A 185 -3.12 20.81 5.68
C TYR A 185 -2.72 21.07 7.13
N ASN A 186 -3.24 22.16 7.70
CA ASN A 186 -3.11 22.42 9.13
C ASN A 186 -4.05 21.52 9.95
N GLU A 187 -3.80 21.39 11.24
CA GLU A 187 -4.73 20.72 12.16
C GLU A 187 -6.09 21.44 12.13
N GLY A 188 -7.17 20.67 11.93
CA GLY A 188 -8.53 21.21 11.84
C GLY A 188 -8.93 21.76 10.47
N ASP A 189 -8.07 21.73 9.43
CA ASP A 189 -8.45 22.14 8.08
C ASP A 189 -9.51 21.18 7.51
N THR A 190 -10.71 21.68 7.30
CA THR A 190 -11.87 20.92 6.79
C THR A 190 -11.67 20.39 5.37
N ARG A 191 -10.69 20.90 4.62
CA ARG A 191 -10.36 20.47 3.26
C ARG A 191 -9.52 19.20 3.21
N ARG A 192 -8.93 18.80 4.35
CA ARG A 192 -8.00 17.66 4.40
C ARG A 192 -8.63 16.37 3.85
N ASP A 193 -9.85 16.04 4.26
CA ASP A 193 -10.53 14.82 3.83
C ASP A 193 -10.86 14.83 2.32
N SER A 194 -11.31 15.98 1.81
CA SER A 194 -11.54 16.13 0.37
C SER A 194 -10.24 16.10 -0.44
N GLY A 195 -9.14 16.61 0.10
CA GLY A 195 -7.82 16.52 -0.50
C GLY A 195 -7.32 15.08 -0.62
N PHE A 196 -7.48 14.29 0.44
CA PHE A 196 -7.19 12.85 0.38
C PHE A 196 -8.09 12.12 -0.61
N THR A 197 -9.37 12.49 -0.71
CA THR A 197 -10.29 11.91 -1.71
C THR A 197 -9.81 12.16 -3.13
N ILE A 198 -9.37 13.39 -3.44
CA ILE A 198 -8.79 13.75 -4.74
C ILE A 198 -7.50 12.95 -4.98
N PHE A 199 -6.64 12.84 -3.98
CA PHE A 199 -5.40 12.06 -4.08
C PHE A 199 -5.67 10.58 -4.40
N VAL A 200 -6.61 9.94 -3.70
CA VAL A 200 -7.03 8.55 -3.95
C VAL A 200 -7.67 8.39 -5.33
N PHE A 201 -8.41 9.40 -5.81
CA PHE A 201 -8.93 9.39 -7.18
C PHE A 201 -7.79 9.31 -8.21
N GLY A 202 -6.68 10.03 -8.01
CA GLY A 202 -5.48 9.93 -8.85
C GLY A 202 -4.87 8.53 -8.88
N ILE A 203 -4.79 7.86 -7.72
CA ILE A 203 -4.37 6.46 -7.61
C ILE A 203 -5.21 5.57 -8.53
N ASN A 204 -6.54 5.67 -8.41
CA ASN A 204 -7.47 4.83 -9.15
C ASN A 204 -7.47 5.13 -10.66
N VAL A 205 -7.29 6.39 -11.07
CA VAL A 205 -7.13 6.74 -12.49
C VAL A 205 -5.88 6.09 -13.08
N GLY A 206 -4.75 6.20 -12.38
CA GLY A 206 -3.50 5.57 -12.82
C GLY A 206 -3.62 4.06 -12.95
N SER A 207 -4.17 3.39 -11.93
CA SER A 207 -4.35 1.93 -11.92
C SER A 207 -5.39 1.43 -12.93
N LEU A 208 -6.45 2.21 -13.20
CA LEU A 208 -7.47 1.88 -14.18
C LEU A 208 -6.94 1.92 -15.62
N VAL A 209 -6.21 2.97 -15.97
CA VAL A 209 -5.75 3.21 -17.36
C VAL A 209 -4.54 2.33 -17.71
N ALA A 210 -3.70 2.02 -16.74
CA ALA A 210 -2.44 1.33 -16.96
C ALA A 210 -2.58 -0.06 -17.62
N PRO A 211 -3.44 -0.99 -17.15
CA PRO A 211 -3.58 -2.29 -17.79
C PRO A 211 -4.11 -2.21 -19.22
N TYR A 212 -4.92 -1.20 -19.55
CA TYR A 212 -5.38 -1.02 -20.92
C TYR A 212 -4.23 -0.69 -21.87
N LEU A 213 -3.40 0.30 -21.53
CA LEU A 213 -2.31 0.76 -22.39
C LEU A 213 -1.10 -0.16 -22.37
N VAL A 214 -0.58 -0.42 -21.16
CA VAL A 214 0.60 -1.27 -20.96
C VAL A 214 0.28 -2.72 -21.30
N GLY A 215 -0.91 -3.20 -20.91
CA GLY A 215 -1.39 -4.55 -21.19
C GLY A 215 -1.58 -4.80 -22.69
N TRP A 216 -2.22 -3.85 -23.38
CA TRP A 216 -2.36 -3.94 -24.84
C TRP A 216 -1.00 -3.95 -25.54
N LEU A 217 -0.12 -3.02 -25.21
CA LEU A 217 1.20 -2.92 -25.85
C LEU A 217 2.05 -4.16 -25.55
N GLY A 218 2.05 -4.64 -24.29
CA GLY A 218 2.84 -5.78 -23.86
C GLY A 218 2.38 -7.12 -24.43
N LEU A 219 1.06 -7.35 -24.50
CA LEU A 219 0.50 -8.63 -24.94
C LEU A 219 0.24 -8.70 -26.46
N SER A 220 0.02 -7.56 -27.12
CA SER A 220 -0.26 -7.53 -28.56
C SER A 220 1.00 -7.36 -29.42
N TYR A 221 2.05 -6.73 -28.87
CA TYR A 221 3.29 -6.47 -29.59
C TYR A 221 4.51 -7.11 -28.91
N ASN A 222 4.94 -6.57 -27.76
CA ASN A 222 6.13 -7.04 -27.07
C ASN A 222 6.10 -6.64 -25.58
N PHE A 223 6.44 -7.54 -24.66
CA PHE A 223 6.50 -7.26 -23.22
C PHE A 223 7.41 -6.09 -22.87
N HIS A 224 8.58 -6.01 -23.52
CA HIS A 224 9.57 -4.96 -23.24
C HIS A 224 9.05 -3.56 -23.63
N LEU A 225 8.23 -3.47 -24.69
CA LEU A 225 7.54 -2.20 -25.04
C LEU A 225 6.51 -1.81 -23.97
N GLY A 226 5.76 -2.78 -23.44
CA GLY A 226 4.86 -2.53 -22.32
C GLY A 226 5.59 -2.01 -21.09
N PHE A 227 6.70 -2.64 -20.71
CA PHE A 227 7.53 -2.19 -19.59
C PHE A 227 8.18 -0.82 -19.86
N SER A 228 8.56 -0.52 -21.10
CA SER A 228 9.07 0.80 -21.49
C SER A 228 8.02 1.89 -21.29
N LEU A 229 6.75 1.62 -21.60
CA LEU A 229 5.66 2.56 -21.35
C LEU A 229 5.47 2.83 -19.86
N ALA A 230 5.60 1.80 -19.00
CA ALA A 230 5.60 1.97 -17.56
C ALA A 230 6.79 2.83 -17.08
N ALA A 231 8.00 2.62 -17.65
CA ALA A 231 9.17 3.43 -17.35
C ALA A 231 8.96 4.91 -17.74
N ILE A 232 8.37 5.16 -18.91
CA ILE A 232 8.03 6.52 -19.38
C ILE A 232 7.01 7.18 -18.42
N GLY A 233 5.99 6.46 -17.97
CA GLY A 233 5.02 6.96 -16.99
C GLY A 233 5.71 7.39 -15.70
N MET A 234 6.60 6.55 -15.15
CA MET A 234 7.35 6.91 -13.94
C MET A 234 8.30 8.10 -14.16
N PHE A 235 8.96 8.18 -15.31
CA PHE A 235 9.80 9.32 -15.67
C PHE A 235 9.00 10.63 -15.71
N LEU A 236 7.81 10.64 -16.34
CA LEU A 236 6.93 11.80 -16.35
C LEU A 236 6.51 12.22 -14.93
N GLY A 237 6.18 11.24 -14.06
CA GLY A 237 5.90 11.48 -12.65
C GLY A 237 7.08 12.12 -11.91
N LEU A 238 8.31 11.64 -12.15
CA LEU A 238 9.52 12.20 -11.54
C LEU A 238 9.83 13.62 -12.00
N VAL A 239 9.70 13.90 -13.31
CA VAL A 239 9.91 15.25 -13.85
C VAL A 239 8.91 16.22 -13.23
N GLN A 240 7.64 15.83 -13.19
CA GLN A 240 6.57 16.63 -12.61
C GLN A 240 6.78 16.82 -11.10
N TYR A 241 7.20 15.77 -10.36
CA TYR A 241 7.55 15.86 -8.95
C TYR A 241 8.73 16.80 -8.70
N TRP A 242 9.78 16.73 -9.51
CA TRP A 242 10.96 17.58 -9.39
C TRP A 242 10.62 19.05 -9.56
N ILE A 243 9.85 19.38 -10.61
CA ILE A 243 9.44 20.76 -10.93
C ILE A 243 8.45 21.28 -9.87
N GLY A 244 7.35 20.55 -9.66
CA GLY A 244 6.28 20.94 -8.75
C GLY A 244 6.73 20.92 -7.29
N GLY A 245 7.56 19.95 -6.92
CA GLY A 245 8.08 19.82 -5.58
C GLY A 245 8.93 21.02 -5.14
N LYS A 246 9.77 21.56 -6.02
CA LYS A 246 10.54 22.77 -5.74
C LYS A 246 9.66 23.99 -5.50
N LYS A 247 8.52 24.06 -6.16
CA LYS A 247 7.66 25.25 -6.20
C LYS A 247 6.55 25.22 -5.16
N TYR A 248 5.97 24.03 -4.87
CA TYR A 248 4.71 23.93 -4.14
C TYR A 248 4.75 23.07 -2.87
N LEU A 249 5.84 22.33 -2.62
CA LEU A 249 5.99 21.53 -1.41
C LEU A 249 6.83 22.27 -0.37
N SER A 250 6.50 22.08 0.91
CA SER A 250 7.26 22.69 2.02
C SER A 250 8.73 22.29 2.00
N LYS A 251 9.60 23.22 2.36
CA LYS A 251 11.03 22.94 2.54
C LYS A 251 11.29 22.03 3.74
N ASP A 252 10.39 22.00 4.71
CA ASP A 252 10.52 21.16 5.90
C ASP A 252 10.52 19.68 5.54
N SER A 253 9.78 19.29 4.49
CA SER A 253 9.78 17.92 3.97
C SER A 253 11.12 17.43 3.40
N LEU A 254 12.12 18.32 3.25
CA LEU A 254 13.48 17.95 2.87
C LEU A 254 14.32 17.43 4.05
N TYR A 255 13.84 17.61 5.28
CA TYR A 255 14.54 17.24 6.50
C TYR A 255 13.74 16.17 7.25
N PRO A 256 14.43 15.28 7.99
CA PRO A 256 13.76 14.29 8.80
C PRO A 256 12.93 14.95 9.91
N THR A 257 11.76 14.39 10.22
CA THR A 257 10.85 14.88 11.26
C THR A 257 11.37 14.59 12.67
N ASP A 258 12.09 13.48 12.82
CA ASP A 258 12.70 13.03 14.08
C ASP A 258 14.14 12.53 13.78
N PRO A 259 15.12 13.45 13.59
CA PRO A 259 16.48 13.10 13.17
C PRO A 259 17.19 12.23 14.21
N LEU A 260 18.07 11.36 13.73
CA LEU A 260 18.92 10.52 14.57
C LEU A 260 19.85 11.36 15.44
N GLU A 261 19.96 11.01 16.72
CA GLU A 261 20.95 11.61 17.61
C GLU A 261 22.38 11.29 17.18
N PRO A 262 23.36 12.14 17.55
CA PRO A 262 24.78 11.83 17.33
C PRO A 262 25.16 10.45 17.92
N GLY A 263 25.60 9.53 17.07
CA GLY A 263 25.95 8.15 17.46
C GLY A 263 24.87 7.09 17.14
N ASP A 264 23.62 7.45 16.97
CA ASP A 264 22.56 6.50 16.59
C ASP A 264 22.68 6.11 15.11
N MET A 265 23.23 6.96 14.26
CA MET A 265 23.59 6.63 12.88
C MET A 265 24.57 5.45 12.85
N LYS A 266 25.61 5.46 13.70
CA LYS A 266 26.56 4.33 13.80
C LYS A 266 25.85 3.05 14.23
N LYS A 267 24.95 3.12 15.21
CA LYS A 267 24.16 1.95 15.65
C LYS A 267 23.25 1.42 14.52
N LEU A 268 22.60 2.33 13.79
CA LEU A 268 21.79 1.97 12.64
C LEU A 268 22.60 1.25 11.57
N VAL A 269 23.71 1.84 11.15
CA VAL A 269 24.61 1.26 10.14
C VAL A 269 25.09 -0.12 10.60
N VAL A 270 25.58 -0.23 11.85
CA VAL A 270 26.06 -1.51 12.40
C VAL A 270 24.94 -2.57 12.41
N ARG A 271 23.75 -2.24 12.89
CA ARG A 271 22.61 -3.18 12.93
C ARG A 271 22.17 -3.61 11.52
N SER A 272 22.09 -2.65 10.58
CA SER A 272 21.76 -2.93 9.18
C SER A 272 22.83 -3.81 8.52
N THR A 273 24.12 -3.54 8.78
CA THR A 273 25.22 -4.37 8.27
C THR A 273 25.16 -5.79 8.86
N ILE A 274 24.91 -5.94 10.16
CA ILE A 274 24.76 -7.26 10.79
C ILE A 274 23.58 -8.02 10.15
N GLY A 275 22.44 -7.36 9.95
CA GLY A 275 21.27 -7.98 9.30
C GLY A 275 21.58 -8.41 7.86
N LEU A 276 22.24 -7.55 7.08
CA LEU A 276 22.65 -7.88 5.71
C LEU A 276 23.65 -9.04 5.67
N VAL A 277 24.66 -9.02 6.53
CA VAL A 277 25.65 -10.10 6.63
C VAL A 277 24.96 -11.41 7.03
N ALA A 278 24.07 -11.39 8.02
CA ALA A 278 23.30 -12.56 8.42
C ALA A 278 22.46 -13.12 7.25
N PHE A 279 21.80 -12.25 6.49
CA PHE A 279 21.05 -12.66 5.30
C PHE A 279 21.94 -13.30 4.24
N ILE A 280 23.09 -12.68 3.94
CA ILE A 280 24.09 -13.23 2.99
C ILE A 280 24.62 -14.58 3.48
N LEU A 281 24.91 -14.73 4.78
CA LEU A 281 25.37 -15.99 5.35
C LEU A 281 24.32 -17.09 5.21
N VAL A 282 23.02 -16.79 5.39
CA VAL A 282 21.95 -17.74 5.15
C VAL A 282 21.91 -18.18 3.67
N LEU A 283 22.06 -17.24 2.73
CA LEU A 283 22.11 -17.57 1.30
C LEU A 283 23.34 -18.42 0.95
N LEU A 284 24.51 -18.11 1.51
CA LEU A 284 25.72 -18.90 1.33
C LEU A 284 25.56 -20.31 1.90
N LEU A 285 24.95 -20.44 3.09
CA LEU A 285 24.68 -21.74 3.68
C LEU A 285 23.71 -22.56 2.80
N MET A 286 22.65 -21.93 2.28
CA MET A 286 21.73 -22.58 1.35
C MET A 286 22.46 -23.03 0.06
N ALA A 287 23.39 -22.21 -0.44
CA ALA A 287 24.20 -22.56 -1.62
C ALA A 287 25.13 -23.75 -1.33
N LEU A 288 25.82 -23.75 -0.18
CA LEU A 288 26.72 -24.84 0.23
C LEU A 288 25.97 -26.17 0.43
N LEU A 289 24.71 -26.08 0.92
CA LEU A 289 23.85 -27.26 1.11
C LEU A 289 23.13 -27.69 -0.19
N GLY A 290 23.41 -27.03 -1.33
CA GLY A 290 22.73 -27.31 -2.61
C GLY A 290 21.23 -26.99 -2.60
N SER A 291 20.74 -26.27 -1.59
CA SER A 291 19.34 -25.92 -1.41
C SER A 291 18.95 -24.54 -1.95
N LEU A 292 19.89 -23.77 -2.48
CA LEU A 292 19.64 -22.44 -3.05
C LEU A 292 19.00 -22.58 -4.44
N ASN A 293 17.69 -22.58 -4.45
CA ASN A 293 16.86 -22.53 -5.66
C ASN A 293 15.73 -21.51 -5.46
N LEU A 294 15.03 -21.18 -6.54
CA LEU A 294 13.98 -20.14 -6.49
C LEU A 294 12.86 -20.47 -5.50
N THR A 295 12.44 -21.73 -5.40
CA THR A 295 11.40 -22.17 -4.47
C THR A 295 11.80 -21.94 -3.02
N ASN A 296 13.00 -22.35 -2.65
CA ASN A 296 13.52 -22.20 -1.29
C ASN A 296 13.84 -20.72 -0.97
N PHE A 297 14.28 -19.95 -1.97
CA PHE A 297 14.47 -18.50 -1.80
C PHE A 297 13.13 -17.79 -1.52
N VAL A 298 12.08 -18.12 -2.28
CA VAL A 298 10.72 -17.61 -2.00
C VAL A 298 10.23 -18.05 -0.62
N LEU A 299 10.52 -19.29 -0.20
CA LEU A 299 10.17 -19.76 1.14
C LEU A 299 10.90 -18.96 2.23
N LEU A 300 12.19 -18.67 2.07
CA LEU A 300 12.96 -17.83 2.98
C LEU A 300 12.32 -16.44 3.13
N LEU A 301 11.97 -15.80 2.02
CA LEU A 301 11.30 -14.50 2.04
C LEU A 301 9.90 -14.59 2.70
N THR A 302 9.16 -15.69 2.45
CA THR A 302 7.87 -15.96 3.12
C THR A 302 8.05 -16.02 4.65
N ILE A 303 9.06 -16.73 5.12
CA ILE A 303 9.35 -16.83 6.56
C ILE A 303 9.67 -15.45 7.15
N ILE A 304 10.49 -14.65 6.47
CA ILE A 304 10.83 -13.28 6.92
C ILE A 304 9.57 -12.42 7.00
N ALA A 305 8.71 -12.45 5.97
CA ALA A 305 7.48 -11.67 5.92
C ALA A 305 6.49 -12.05 7.03
N LEU A 306 6.37 -13.34 7.34
CA LEU A 306 5.50 -13.82 8.42
C LEU A 306 6.09 -13.61 9.82
N ALA A 307 7.41 -13.69 9.96
CA ALA A 307 8.08 -13.47 11.25
C ALA A 307 8.00 -11.99 11.68
N THR A 308 8.02 -11.07 10.73
CA THR A 308 8.03 -9.62 11.02
C THR A 308 6.83 -9.17 11.86
N PRO A 309 5.56 -9.42 11.47
CA PRO A 309 4.41 -9.04 12.32
C PRO A 309 4.39 -9.78 13.66
N VAL A 310 4.85 -11.02 13.73
CA VAL A 310 4.95 -11.77 14.99
C VAL A 310 5.92 -11.07 15.95
N ILE A 311 7.06 -10.60 15.45
CA ILE A 311 8.03 -9.83 16.24
C ILE A 311 7.39 -8.54 16.76
N TYR A 312 6.69 -7.78 15.91
CA TYR A 312 6.03 -6.54 16.33
C TYR A 312 4.93 -6.78 17.37
N PHE A 313 4.07 -7.78 17.19
CA PHE A 313 3.07 -8.14 18.20
C PHE A 313 3.71 -8.54 19.52
N THR A 314 4.81 -9.30 19.48
CA THR A 314 5.56 -9.66 20.67
C THR A 314 6.09 -8.42 21.39
N ILE A 315 6.70 -7.48 20.66
CA ILE A 315 7.19 -6.21 21.21
C ILE A 315 6.03 -5.42 21.87
N PHE A 316 4.90 -5.26 21.20
CA PHE A 316 3.76 -4.51 21.73
C PHE A 316 3.17 -5.16 22.99
N LEU A 317 3.05 -6.48 23.02
CA LEU A 317 2.46 -7.21 24.14
C LEU A 317 3.39 -7.30 25.37
N THR A 318 4.72 -7.30 25.16
CA THR A 318 5.70 -7.45 26.25
C THR A 318 6.28 -6.13 26.74
N SER A 319 6.14 -5.04 25.96
CA SER A 319 6.71 -3.75 26.32
C SER A 319 6.11 -3.17 27.61
N LYS A 320 6.99 -2.69 28.50
CA LYS A 320 6.61 -1.93 29.70
C LYS A 320 6.01 -0.56 29.40
N LYS A 321 6.18 -0.05 28.17
CA LYS A 321 5.62 1.25 27.73
C LYS A 321 4.14 1.15 27.34
N VAL A 322 3.57 -0.06 27.26
CA VAL A 322 2.19 -0.32 26.86
C VAL A 322 1.35 -0.59 28.10
N THR A 323 0.31 0.20 28.30
CA THR A 323 -0.63 0.07 29.41
C THR A 323 -1.50 -1.20 29.30
N ALA A 324 -2.15 -1.60 30.38
CA ALA A 324 -3.05 -2.76 30.40
C ALA A 324 -4.24 -2.60 29.41
N THR A 325 -4.76 -1.38 29.26
CA THR A 325 -5.84 -1.09 28.31
C THR A 325 -5.34 -1.16 26.87
N GLU A 326 -4.21 -0.53 26.57
CA GLU A 326 -3.61 -0.61 25.22
C GLU A 326 -3.24 -2.05 24.85
N ARG A 327 -2.84 -2.87 25.81
CA ARG A 327 -2.57 -4.30 25.58
C ARG A 327 -3.84 -5.07 25.16
N LYS A 328 -5.01 -4.72 25.72
CA LYS A 328 -6.31 -5.24 25.26
C LYS A 328 -6.61 -4.79 23.82
N HIS A 329 -6.29 -3.53 23.47
CA HIS A 329 -6.42 -3.03 22.11
C HIS A 329 -5.54 -3.81 21.12
N VAL A 330 -4.30 -4.14 21.50
CA VAL A 330 -3.40 -4.96 20.67
C VAL A 330 -3.97 -6.37 20.45
N TRP A 331 -4.55 -7.00 21.49
CA TRP A 331 -5.24 -8.28 21.33
C TRP A 331 -6.49 -8.19 20.42
N ALA A 332 -7.26 -7.12 20.53
CA ALA A 332 -8.38 -6.86 19.61
C ALA A 332 -7.89 -6.75 18.17
N TYR A 333 -6.80 -6.00 17.97
CA TYR A 333 -6.20 -5.80 16.66
C TYR A 333 -5.62 -7.07 16.06
N LEU A 334 -5.07 -7.97 16.87
CA LEU A 334 -4.54 -9.27 16.38
C LEU A 334 -5.61 -10.07 15.63
N GLY A 335 -6.85 -10.12 16.14
CA GLY A 335 -7.94 -10.80 15.44
C GLY A 335 -8.28 -10.14 14.10
N LEU A 336 -8.29 -8.81 14.05
CA LEU A 336 -8.55 -8.05 12.83
C LEU A 336 -7.37 -8.17 11.83
N PHE A 337 -6.14 -8.22 12.34
CA PHE A 337 -4.93 -8.44 11.54
C PHE A 337 -4.96 -9.79 10.81
N ILE A 338 -5.33 -10.86 11.52
CA ILE A 338 -5.43 -12.20 10.90
C ILE A 338 -6.51 -12.20 9.81
N ALA A 339 -7.67 -11.58 10.07
CA ALA A 339 -8.72 -11.46 9.05
C ALA A 339 -8.24 -10.63 7.83
N ALA A 340 -7.54 -9.51 8.06
CA ALA A 340 -6.96 -8.71 6.99
C ALA A 340 -5.90 -9.49 6.19
N MET A 341 -5.04 -10.25 6.85
CA MET A 341 -4.03 -11.10 6.20
C MET A 341 -4.68 -12.15 5.28
N ILE A 342 -5.76 -12.81 5.74
CA ILE A 342 -6.49 -13.78 4.92
C ILE A 342 -7.18 -13.07 3.75
N PHE A 343 -7.79 -11.90 3.98
CA PHE A 343 -8.41 -11.10 2.93
C PHE A 343 -7.41 -10.72 1.84
N TRP A 344 -6.26 -10.15 2.21
CA TRP A 344 -5.23 -9.76 1.26
C TRP A 344 -4.62 -10.96 0.52
N ALA A 345 -4.50 -12.13 1.19
CA ALA A 345 -4.11 -13.36 0.51
C ALA A 345 -5.09 -13.77 -0.60
N ILE A 346 -6.36 -13.41 -0.50
CA ILE A 346 -7.41 -13.73 -1.47
C ILE A 346 -7.48 -12.66 -2.57
N GLU A 347 -7.56 -11.38 -2.19
CA GLU A 347 -7.69 -10.26 -3.12
C GLU A 347 -6.49 -10.19 -4.08
N GLU A 348 -5.28 -10.30 -3.56
CA GLU A 348 -4.03 -10.19 -4.31
C GLU A 348 -3.80 -11.34 -5.32
N GLN A 349 -4.61 -12.42 -5.28
CA GLN A 349 -4.64 -13.43 -6.33
C GLN A 349 -5.24 -12.91 -7.65
N GLY A 350 -5.88 -11.75 -7.63
CA GLY A 350 -6.32 -11.04 -8.83
C GLY A 350 -5.20 -10.89 -9.86
N SER A 351 -3.99 -10.55 -9.41
CA SER A 351 -2.82 -10.35 -10.25
C SER A 351 -2.03 -11.63 -10.57
N SER A 352 -2.39 -12.75 -9.98
CA SER A 352 -1.73 -14.05 -10.17
C SER A 352 -2.69 -15.11 -10.70
N VAL A 353 -3.49 -15.73 -9.85
CA VAL A 353 -4.38 -16.83 -10.21
C VAL A 353 -5.50 -16.40 -11.16
N LEU A 354 -6.21 -15.29 -10.86
CA LEU A 354 -7.27 -14.82 -11.74
C LEU A 354 -6.72 -14.28 -13.07
N ALA A 355 -5.51 -13.74 -13.09
CA ALA A 355 -4.83 -13.36 -14.32
C ALA A 355 -4.49 -14.59 -15.19
N LEU A 356 -4.01 -15.69 -14.60
CA LEU A 356 -3.79 -16.94 -15.30
C LEU A 356 -5.10 -17.56 -15.81
N PHE A 357 -6.16 -17.52 -15.02
CA PHE A 357 -7.50 -17.93 -15.45
C PHE A 357 -7.99 -17.09 -16.64
N ALA A 358 -7.78 -15.78 -16.61
CA ALA A 358 -8.12 -14.87 -17.70
C ALA A 358 -7.42 -15.25 -19.02
N ALA A 359 -6.15 -15.66 -18.96
CA ALA A 359 -5.40 -16.08 -20.14
C ALA A 359 -5.78 -17.48 -20.64
N ASN A 360 -5.94 -18.42 -19.71
CA ASN A 360 -6.02 -19.84 -20.04
C ASN A 360 -7.44 -20.38 -20.20
N GLN A 361 -8.42 -19.84 -19.45
CA GLN A 361 -9.77 -20.42 -19.34
C GLN A 361 -10.90 -19.44 -19.67
N THR A 362 -10.57 -18.18 -20.00
CA THR A 362 -11.59 -17.19 -20.39
C THR A 362 -11.69 -17.10 -21.90
N ASN A 363 -12.91 -17.04 -22.44
CA ASN A 363 -13.16 -16.70 -23.84
C ASN A 363 -12.95 -15.19 -24.02
N ASN A 364 -11.75 -14.83 -24.48
CA ASN A 364 -11.35 -13.43 -24.64
C ASN A 364 -11.82 -12.81 -25.98
N VAL A 365 -12.65 -13.50 -26.75
CA VAL A 365 -13.27 -12.95 -27.97
C VAL A 365 -14.75 -12.67 -27.67
N VAL A 366 -15.12 -11.40 -27.62
CA VAL A 366 -16.49 -10.94 -27.35
C VAL A 366 -16.94 -10.05 -28.51
N LEU A 367 -18.00 -10.45 -29.19
CA LEU A 367 -18.56 -9.73 -30.35
C LEU A 367 -17.49 -9.43 -31.44
N GLY A 368 -16.55 -10.36 -31.64
CA GLY A 368 -15.46 -10.22 -32.61
C GLY A 368 -14.26 -9.38 -32.14
N PHE A 369 -14.34 -8.78 -30.95
CA PHE A 369 -13.25 -8.03 -30.36
C PHE A 369 -12.43 -8.93 -29.42
N HIS A 370 -11.09 -8.90 -29.56
CA HIS A 370 -10.19 -9.64 -28.68
C HIS A 370 -9.79 -8.78 -27.48
N ILE A 371 -10.19 -9.23 -26.28
CA ILE A 371 -9.85 -8.60 -25.00
C ILE A 371 -8.50 -9.13 -24.53
N PRO A 372 -7.45 -8.30 -24.40
CA PRO A 372 -6.21 -8.74 -23.78
C PRO A 372 -6.44 -9.16 -22.30
N PRO A 373 -5.96 -10.32 -21.85
CA PRO A 373 -6.19 -10.81 -20.49
C PRO A 373 -5.75 -9.83 -19.38
N ALA A 374 -4.76 -8.99 -19.64
CA ALA A 374 -4.30 -7.96 -18.72
C ALA A 374 -5.39 -6.90 -18.40
N TRP A 375 -6.36 -6.70 -19.28
CA TRP A 375 -7.43 -5.69 -19.09
C TRP A 375 -8.35 -6.02 -17.91
N TYR A 376 -8.50 -7.29 -17.55
CA TYR A 376 -9.29 -7.67 -16.37
C TYR A 376 -8.71 -7.14 -15.06
N GLN A 377 -7.43 -6.77 -15.01
CA GLN A 377 -6.83 -6.11 -13.85
C GLN A 377 -7.41 -4.71 -13.58
N SER A 378 -7.96 -4.06 -14.61
CA SER A 378 -8.65 -2.76 -14.45
C SER A 378 -10.02 -2.88 -13.78
N LEU A 379 -10.58 -4.09 -13.60
CA LEU A 379 -11.86 -4.28 -12.93
C LEU A 379 -11.80 -3.88 -11.45
N ASN A 380 -10.66 -4.11 -10.77
CA ASN A 380 -10.45 -3.68 -9.39
C ASN A 380 -10.68 -2.15 -9.25
N PRO A 381 -9.84 -1.27 -9.79
CA PRO A 381 -10.04 0.17 -9.64
C PRO A 381 -11.36 0.66 -10.24
N LEU A 382 -11.90 -0.01 -11.27
CA LEU A 382 -13.20 0.33 -11.84
C LEU A 382 -14.33 0.15 -10.82
N PHE A 383 -14.42 -1.02 -10.16
CA PHE A 383 -15.46 -1.27 -9.18
C PHE A 383 -15.27 -0.43 -7.91
N ILE A 384 -14.02 -0.18 -7.48
CA ILE A 384 -13.76 0.75 -6.38
C ILE A 384 -14.32 2.14 -6.69
N LEU A 385 -14.05 2.68 -7.89
CA LEU A 385 -14.56 3.99 -8.30
C LEU A 385 -16.09 4.03 -8.35
N ILE A 386 -16.72 2.95 -8.83
CA ILE A 386 -18.19 2.85 -8.90
C ILE A 386 -18.79 2.72 -7.50
N TYR A 387 -18.26 1.86 -6.65
CA TYR A 387 -18.87 1.53 -5.36
C TYR A 387 -18.61 2.56 -4.26
N THR A 388 -17.47 3.25 -4.29
CA THR A 388 -17.08 4.20 -3.23
C THR A 388 -18.16 5.26 -2.95
N PRO A 389 -18.80 5.92 -3.93
CA PRO A 389 -19.88 6.87 -3.67
C PRO A 389 -21.09 6.23 -2.98
N PHE A 390 -21.46 4.99 -3.38
CA PHE A 390 -22.60 4.28 -2.77
C PHE A 390 -22.29 3.89 -1.32
N PHE A 391 -21.11 3.39 -1.03
CA PHE A 391 -20.68 3.08 0.33
C PHE A 391 -20.63 4.33 1.20
N ALA A 392 -20.10 5.44 0.68
CA ALA A 392 -20.07 6.72 1.40
C ALA A 392 -21.49 7.20 1.75
N MET A 393 -22.44 7.18 0.79
CA MET A 393 -23.84 7.52 1.03
C MET A 393 -24.50 6.57 2.04
N MET A 394 -24.25 5.28 1.93
CA MET A 394 -24.78 4.25 2.85
C MET A 394 -24.29 4.51 4.29
N TRP A 395 -22.96 4.71 4.49
CA TRP A 395 -22.41 4.98 5.81
C TRP A 395 -22.95 6.28 6.41
N ASN A 396 -23.04 7.35 5.61
CA ASN A 396 -23.62 8.62 6.06
C ASN A 396 -25.09 8.46 6.49
N ARG A 397 -25.89 7.72 5.71
CA ARG A 397 -27.30 7.48 6.04
C ARG A 397 -27.50 6.63 7.30
N TRP A 398 -26.63 5.66 7.53
CA TRP A 398 -26.68 4.81 8.73
C TRP A 398 -26.15 5.51 9.98
N GLY A 399 -25.22 6.43 9.85
CA GLY A 399 -24.65 7.22 10.95
C GLY A 399 -24.27 6.34 12.15
N LYS A 400 -24.87 6.57 13.32
CA LYS A 400 -24.60 5.80 14.55
C LYS A 400 -25.08 4.32 14.49
N LYS A 401 -25.91 3.95 13.54
CA LYS A 401 -26.43 2.59 13.36
C LYS A 401 -25.51 1.69 12.52
N GLN A 402 -24.37 2.20 12.09
CA GLN A 402 -23.39 1.40 11.34
C GLN A 402 -22.94 0.16 12.14
N PRO A 403 -22.70 -0.98 11.45
CA PRO A 403 -22.07 -2.13 12.06
C PRO A 403 -20.69 -1.76 12.68
N SER A 404 -20.32 -2.47 13.75
CA SER A 404 -18.98 -2.30 14.34
C SER A 404 -17.89 -2.73 13.37
N SER A 405 -16.67 -2.22 13.56
CA SER A 405 -15.52 -2.57 12.72
C SER A 405 -15.29 -4.08 12.58
N PRO A 406 -15.35 -4.90 13.67
CA PRO A 406 -15.24 -6.35 13.51
C PRO A 406 -16.38 -6.99 12.71
N ALA A 407 -17.62 -6.42 12.77
CA ALA A 407 -18.74 -6.93 12.00
C ALA A 407 -18.57 -6.62 10.49
N LYS A 408 -18.01 -5.45 10.15
CA LYS A 408 -17.69 -5.10 8.76
C LYS A 408 -16.64 -6.06 8.19
N PHE A 409 -15.60 -6.38 8.98
CA PHE A 409 -14.58 -7.38 8.61
C PHE A 409 -15.21 -8.76 8.38
N ALA A 410 -16.06 -9.22 9.30
CA ALA A 410 -16.75 -10.51 9.14
C ALA A 410 -17.58 -10.56 7.84
N THR A 411 -18.33 -9.49 7.56
CA THR A 411 -19.14 -9.40 6.33
C THR A 411 -18.23 -9.36 5.09
N GLY A 412 -17.15 -8.59 5.11
CA GLY A 412 -16.16 -8.55 4.02
C GLY A 412 -15.56 -9.92 3.72
N MET A 413 -15.18 -10.70 4.75
CA MET A 413 -14.67 -12.06 4.56
C MET A 413 -15.69 -12.99 3.89
N LEU A 414 -16.97 -12.86 4.21
CA LEU A 414 -18.02 -13.65 3.54
C LEU A 414 -18.17 -13.26 2.06
N PHE A 415 -18.08 -11.97 1.73
CA PHE A 415 -18.05 -11.52 0.33
C PHE A 415 -16.80 -12.01 -0.40
N ALA A 416 -15.63 -11.99 0.23
CA ALA A 416 -14.41 -12.54 -0.35
C ALA A 416 -14.55 -14.03 -0.69
N GLY A 417 -15.16 -14.82 0.21
CA GLY A 417 -15.47 -16.22 -0.06
C GLY A 417 -16.50 -16.40 -1.19
N ALA A 418 -17.54 -15.58 -1.23
CA ALA A 418 -18.55 -15.60 -2.29
C ALA A 418 -17.96 -15.28 -3.67
N SER A 419 -17.00 -14.35 -3.75
CA SER A 419 -16.28 -14.03 -4.99
C SER A 419 -15.61 -15.27 -5.60
N TYR A 420 -14.93 -16.07 -4.77
CA TYR A 420 -14.25 -17.29 -5.23
C TYR A 420 -15.23 -18.46 -5.49
N LEU A 421 -16.39 -18.52 -4.79
CA LEU A 421 -17.45 -19.47 -5.16
C LEU A 421 -17.99 -19.22 -6.58
N ILE A 422 -18.05 -17.95 -7.02
CA ILE A 422 -18.41 -17.60 -8.40
C ILE A 422 -17.46 -18.27 -9.38
N MET A 423 -16.16 -18.35 -9.06
CA MET A 423 -15.16 -18.97 -9.93
C MET A 423 -15.19 -20.50 -9.94
N VAL A 424 -15.76 -21.14 -8.91
CA VAL A 424 -15.99 -22.60 -8.88
C VAL A 424 -17.00 -23.00 -9.95
N ILE A 425 -18.07 -22.23 -10.11
CA ILE A 425 -19.22 -22.56 -10.95
C ILE A 425 -18.84 -22.86 -12.41
N PRO A 426 -18.14 -21.98 -13.13
CA PRO A 426 -17.81 -22.24 -14.53
C PRO A 426 -16.90 -23.46 -14.72
N VAL A 427 -15.96 -23.70 -13.82
CA VAL A 427 -15.05 -24.85 -13.90
C VAL A 427 -15.80 -26.15 -13.60
N ALA A 428 -16.71 -26.14 -12.63
CA ALA A 428 -17.53 -27.30 -12.29
C ALA A 428 -18.54 -27.66 -13.40
N LEU A 429 -19.11 -26.66 -14.08
CA LEU A 429 -20.12 -26.88 -15.12
C LEU A 429 -19.52 -27.25 -16.49
N PHE A 430 -18.41 -26.62 -16.86
CA PHE A 430 -17.87 -26.74 -18.22
C PHE A 430 -16.53 -27.47 -18.27
N GLY A 431 -15.92 -27.77 -17.13
CA GLY A 431 -14.62 -28.42 -17.02
C GLY A 431 -13.42 -27.46 -17.19
N SER A 432 -12.25 -27.93 -16.76
CA SER A 432 -11.00 -27.13 -16.71
C SER A 432 -10.43 -26.76 -18.09
N SER A 433 -10.79 -27.49 -19.15
CA SER A 433 -10.30 -27.24 -20.51
C SER A 433 -11.20 -26.29 -21.32
N ALA A 434 -12.41 -25.99 -20.83
CA ALA A 434 -13.36 -25.15 -21.53
C ALA A 434 -13.01 -23.66 -21.40
N LYS A 435 -13.25 -22.89 -22.49
CA LYS A 435 -13.23 -21.44 -22.46
C LYS A 435 -14.59 -20.92 -21.99
N VAL A 436 -14.62 -20.24 -20.85
CA VAL A 436 -15.84 -19.74 -20.22
C VAL A 436 -16.05 -18.25 -20.46
N SER A 437 -17.28 -17.76 -20.25
CA SER A 437 -17.59 -16.34 -20.42
C SER A 437 -16.74 -15.44 -19.50
N PRO A 438 -16.26 -14.29 -19.97
CA PRO A 438 -15.57 -13.31 -19.13
C PRO A 438 -16.42 -12.75 -17.98
N LEU A 439 -17.75 -12.88 -18.07
CA LEU A 439 -18.65 -12.40 -17.03
C LEU A 439 -18.43 -13.09 -15.67
N TRP A 440 -17.86 -14.28 -15.63
CA TRP A 440 -17.49 -14.93 -14.38
C TRP A 440 -16.36 -14.19 -13.66
N LEU A 441 -15.34 -13.74 -14.40
CA LEU A 441 -14.29 -12.87 -13.85
C LEU A 441 -14.86 -11.52 -13.41
N VAL A 442 -15.69 -10.89 -14.24
CA VAL A 442 -16.35 -9.62 -13.91
C VAL A 442 -17.19 -9.77 -12.64
N GLY A 443 -17.95 -10.86 -12.50
CA GLY A 443 -18.75 -11.13 -11.30
C GLY A 443 -17.90 -11.36 -10.06
N SER A 444 -16.79 -12.11 -10.18
CA SER A 444 -15.84 -12.32 -9.07
C SER A 444 -15.23 -11.00 -8.61
N TRP A 445 -14.71 -10.17 -9.52
CA TRP A 445 -14.19 -8.85 -9.22
C TRP A 445 -15.25 -7.93 -8.59
N ALA A 446 -16.46 -7.91 -9.13
CA ALA A 446 -17.55 -7.10 -8.57
C ALA A 446 -17.86 -7.44 -7.11
N VAL A 447 -17.71 -8.70 -6.71
CA VAL A 447 -18.00 -9.15 -5.34
C VAL A 447 -16.81 -8.96 -4.41
N ILE A 448 -15.57 -9.17 -4.87
CA ILE A 448 -14.39 -8.98 -4.03
C ILE A 448 -14.18 -7.51 -3.65
N GLU A 449 -14.51 -6.56 -4.55
CA GLU A 449 -14.39 -5.12 -4.28
C GLU A 449 -15.39 -4.62 -3.21
N ILE A 450 -16.53 -5.30 -3.05
CA ILE A 450 -17.41 -5.07 -1.90
C ILE A 450 -16.69 -5.46 -0.61
N ALA A 451 -15.98 -6.59 -0.61
CA ALA A 451 -15.18 -7.02 0.55
C ALA A 451 -14.06 -6.03 0.85
N GLU A 452 -13.37 -5.53 -0.16
CA GLU A 452 -12.31 -4.53 0.01
C GLU A 452 -12.82 -3.26 0.67
N LEU A 453 -13.93 -2.69 0.21
CA LEU A 453 -14.54 -1.49 0.80
C LEU A 453 -15.06 -1.69 2.24
N LEU A 454 -15.35 -2.92 2.63
CA LEU A 454 -15.72 -3.29 4.01
C LEU A 454 -14.51 -3.48 4.93
N ILE A 455 -13.34 -3.83 4.39
CA ILE A 455 -12.15 -4.20 5.16
C ILE A 455 -11.09 -3.11 5.12
N SER A 456 -10.68 -2.64 3.93
CA SER A 456 -9.50 -1.81 3.74
C SER A 456 -9.59 -0.44 4.43
N PRO A 457 -10.59 0.41 4.19
CA PRO A 457 -10.68 1.71 4.86
C PRO A 457 -10.94 1.60 6.37
N ILE A 458 -11.69 0.56 6.77
CA ILE A 458 -12.00 0.32 8.18
C ILE A 458 -10.76 -0.18 8.93
N GLY A 459 -9.99 -1.08 8.33
CA GLY A 459 -8.77 -1.62 8.89
C GLY A 459 -7.72 -0.55 9.14
N LEU A 460 -7.50 0.34 8.18
CA LEU A 460 -6.60 1.48 8.34
C LEU A 460 -7.04 2.39 9.50
N SER A 461 -8.34 2.71 9.59
CA SER A 461 -8.91 3.52 10.69
C SER A 461 -8.76 2.85 12.06
N VAL A 462 -9.04 1.54 12.15
CA VAL A 462 -8.93 0.81 13.41
C VAL A 462 -7.48 0.66 13.86
N THR A 463 -6.56 0.47 12.93
CA THR A 463 -5.13 0.41 13.21
C THR A 463 -4.66 1.66 13.95
N THR A 464 -5.06 2.85 13.50
CA THR A 464 -4.70 4.11 14.17
C THR A 464 -5.35 4.24 15.55
N LYS A 465 -6.63 3.87 15.66
CA LYS A 465 -7.40 4.01 16.90
C LYS A 465 -6.95 3.05 18.02
N LEU A 466 -6.49 1.85 17.66
CA LEU A 466 -6.04 0.83 18.61
C LEU A 466 -4.54 0.91 18.90
N ALA A 467 -3.82 1.84 18.26
CA ALA A 467 -2.39 1.98 18.40
C ALA A 467 -1.98 2.38 19.83
N PRO A 468 -1.04 1.65 20.48
CA PRO A 468 -0.42 2.11 21.71
C PRO A 468 0.31 3.44 21.49
N LYS A 469 0.16 4.39 22.41
CA LYS A 469 0.77 5.73 22.29
C LYS A 469 2.29 5.68 22.02
N ALA A 470 2.97 4.72 22.64
CA ALA A 470 4.42 4.56 22.48
C ALA A 470 4.84 3.97 21.11
N PHE A 471 3.91 3.46 20.30
CA PHE A 471 4.18 2.70 19.07
C PHE A 471 3.25 3.06 17.91
N GLN A 472 2.81 4.31 17.82
CA GLN A 472 1.82 4.75 16.80
C GLN A 472 2.29 4.50 15.37
N SER A 473 3.51 4.93 15.03
CA SER A 473 4.07 4.74 13.68
C SER A 473 4.28 3.26 13.34
N GLN A 474 4.78 2.46 14.30
CA GLN A 474 4.96 1.03 14.11
C GLN A 474 3.62 0.30 13.95
N MET A 475 2.59 0.74 14.66
CA MET A 475 1.26 0.17 14.53
C MET A 475 0.65 0.45 13.14
N MET A 476 0.90 1.64 12.57
CA MET A 476 0.51 1.93 11.19
C MET A 476 1.18 0.99 10.18
N SER A 477 2.45 0.65 10.41
CA SER A 477 3.15 -0.32 9.59
C SER A 477 2.52 -1.71 9.64
N MET A 478 1.84 -2.08 10.75
CA MET A 478 1.15 -3.38 10.86
C MET A 478 0.04 -3.55 9.82
N TRP A 479 -0.61 -2.47 9.37
CA TRP A 479 -1.60 -2.57 8.30
C TRP A 479 -0.97 -3.07 6.99
N PHE A 480 0.17 -2.49 6.61
CA PHE A 480 0.92 -2.92 5.42
C PHE A 480 1.54 -4.32 5.61
N LEU A 481 1.92 -4.67 6.85
CA LEU A 481 2.42 -6.00 7.16
C LEU A 481 1.32 -7.08 7.10
N ALA A 482 0.04 -6.74 7.26
CA ALA A 482 -1.06 -7.69 7.04
C ALA A 482 -1.16 -8.07 5.55
N ASP A 483 -1.02 -7.10 4.66
CA ASP A 483 -0.96 -7.33 3.21
C ASP A 483 0.30 -8.13 2.83
N SER A 484 1.48 -7.69 3.31
CA SER A 484 2.73 -8.43 3.10
C SER A 484 2.62 -9.89 3.54
N ALA A 485 2.09 -10.16 4.73
CA ALA A 485 1.93 -11.51 5.24
C ALA A 485 0.91 -12.32 4.42
N GLY A 486 -0.19 -11.71 4.00
CA GLY A 486 -1.19 -12.32 3.11
C GLY A 486 -0.58 -12.76 1.78
N GLN A 487 0.17 -11.88 1.12
CA GLN A 487 0.85 -12.20 -0.12
C GLN A 487 2.00 -13.21 0.06
N ALA A 488 2.67 -13.21 1.21
CA ALA A 488 3.68 -14.22 1.53
C ALA A 488 3.08 -15.63 1.68
N VAL A 489 1.92 -15.75 2.34
CA VAL A 489 1.14 -17.00 2.38
C VAL A 489 0.71 -17.37 0.96
N ASN A 490 0.22 -16.39 0.21
CA ASN A 490 -0.21 -16.59 -1.17
C ASN A 490 0.90 -17.17 -2.05
N ALA A 491 2.15 -16.73 -1.89
CA ALA A 491 3.30 -17.26 -2.63
C ALA A 491 3.50 -18.78 -2.46
N GLN A 492 2.94 -19.39 -1.42
CA GLN A 492 2.98 -20.85 -1.23
C GLN A 492 1.71 -21.52 -1.75
N ILE A 493 0.52 -20.96 -1.48
CA ILE A 493 -0.75 -21.61 -1.85
C ILE A 493 -1.07 -21.55 -3.34
N VAL A 494 -0.62 -20.50 -4.06
CA VAL A 494 -0.85 -20.39 -5.52
C VAL A 494 -0.21 -21.53 -6.33
N LYS A 495 0.77 -22.22 -5.78
CA LYS A 495 1.38 -23.43 -6.40
C LYS A 495 0.39 -24.59 -6.52
N LEU A 496 -0.68 -24.57 -5.72
CA LEU A 496 -1.76 -25.57 -5.77
C LEU A 496 -2.73 -25.31 -6.93
N TYR A 497 -2.68 -24.13 -7.54
CA TYR A 497 -3.44 -23.80 -8.75
C TYR A 497 -2.75 -24.42 -9.96
N THR A 498 -3.20 -25.61 -10.34
CA THR A 498 -2.63 -26.39 -11.44
C THR A 498 -3.72 -26.80 -12.43
N PRO A 499 -3.36 -27.05 -13.71
CA PRO A 499 -4.32 -27.54 -14.70
C PRO A 499 -5.07 -28.79 -14.21
N GLY A 500 -6.40 -28.72 -14.25
CA GLY A 500 -7.29 -29.79 -13.77
C GLY A 500 -7.67 -29.71 -12.29
N ASN A 501 -7.06 -28.81 -11.50
CA ASN A 501 -7.34 -28.62 -10.08
C ASN A 501 -7.98 -27.26 -9.75
N GLU A 502 -8.34 -26.48 -10.75
CA GLU A 502 -8.80 -25.10 -10.57
C GLU A 502 -10.07 -25.00 -9.72
N ALA A 503 -11.06 -25.91 -9.94
CA ALA A 503 -12.29 -25.92 -9.15
C ALA A 503 -12.01 -26.18 -7.66
N ASN A 504 -11.16 -27.17 -7.34
CA ASN A 504 -10.80 -27.48 -5.96
C ASN A 504 -10.00 -26.34 -5.31
N TYR A 505 -9.14 -25.70 -6.09
CA TYR A 505 -8.39 -24.53 -5.64
C TYR A 505 -9.32 -23.39 -5.25
N PHE A 506 -10.21 -22.97 -6.15
CA PHE A 506 -11.19 -21.91 -5.89
C PHE A 506 -12.12 -22.25 -4.71
N LEU A 507 -12.57 -23.51 -4.65
CA LEU A 507 -13.40 -23.98 -3.54
C LEU A 507 -12.63 -23.93 -2.20
N GLY A 508 -11.37 -24.36 -2.17
CA GLY A 508 -10.52 -24.31 -1.00
C GLY A 508 -10.34 -22.88 -0.47
N VAL A 509 -10.02 -21.93 -1.37
CA VAL A 509 -9.89 -20.49 -1.04
C VAL A 509 -11.22 -19.93 -0.52
N ALA A 510 -12.34 -20.25 -1.19
CA ALA A 510 -13.66 -19.83 -0.77
C ALA A 510 -14.03 -20.36 0.63
N ILE A 511 -13.76 -21.64 0.90
CA ILE A 511 -14.02 -22.25 2.23
C ILE A 511 -13.20 -21.54 3.31
N VAL A 512 -11.90 -21.30 3.08
CA VAL A 512 -11.04 -20.59 4.05
C VAL A 512 -11.60 -19.22 4.36
N ALA A 513 -12.02 -18.45 3.35
CA ALA A 513 -12.62 -17.13 3.52
C ALA A 513 -13.93 -17.18 4.30
N ILE A 514 -14.84 -18.09 3.94
CA ILE A 514 -16.14 -18.24 4.61
C ILE A 514 -15.97 -18.68 6.06
N VAL A 515 -15.10 -19.66 6.32
CA VAL A 515 -14.81 -20.13 7.68
C VAL A 515 -14.21 -18.99 8.51
N ALA A 516 -13.25 -18.24 7.96
CA ALA A 516 -12.70 -17.06 8.62
C ALA A 516 -13.80 -16.01 8.89
N GLY A 517 -14.70 -15.78 7.94
CA GLY A 517 -15.85 -14.90 8.11
C GLY A 517 -16.78 -15.35 9.25
N ILE A 518 -17.11 -16.63 9.31
CA ILE A 518 -17.94 -17.21 10.39
C ILE A 518 -17.26 -17.08 11.75
N ILE A 519 -15.95 -17.38 11.81
CA ILE A 519 -15.15 -17.19 13.04
C ILE A 519 -15.18 -15.72 13.45
N MET A 520 -15.00 -14.80 12.49
CA MET A 520 -15.07 -13.36 12.77
C MET A 520 -16.46 -12.93 13.26
N VAL A 521 -17.56 -13.50 12.76
CA VAL A 521 -18.92 -13.26 13.29
C VAL A 521 -18.99 -13.65 14.77
N ALA A 522 -18.47 -14.84 15.13
CA ALA A 522 -18.43 -15.31 16.53
C ALA A 522 -17.54 -14.40 17.41
N LEU A 523 -16.45 -13.86 16.84
CA LEU A 523 -15.50 -13.01 17.54
C LEU A 523 -15.91 -11.52 17.58
N VAL A 524 -16.97 -11.08 16.92
CA VAL A 524 -17.43 -9.67 16.90
C VAL A 524 -17.59 -9.14 18.33
N LYS A 525 -18.31 -9.86 19.19
CA LYS A 525 -18.55 -9.42 20.58
C LYS A 525 -17.29 -9.43 21.45
N PRO A 526 -16.47 -10.50 21.48
CA PRO A 526 -15.18 -10.52 22.17
C PRO A 526 -14.24 -9.38 21.74
N ILE A 527 -14.03 -9.19 20.42
CA ILE A 527 -13.15 -8.14 19.89
C ILE A 527 -13.66 -6.76 20.30
N LYS A 528 -14.97 -6.49 20.14
CA LYS A 528 -15.59 -5.23 20.56
C LYS A 528 -15.38 -4.93 22.05
N ASN A 529 -15.45 -5.95 22.92
CA ASN A 529 -15.19 -5.80 24.36
C ASN A 529 -13.72 -5.43 24.62
N LEU A 530 -12.77 -6.04 23.88
CA LEU A 530 -11.36 -5.72 23.98
C LEU A 530 -11.02 -4.32 23.46
N MET A 531 -11.80 -3.79 22.49
CA MET A 531 -11.67 -2.43 21.98
C MET A 531 -12.09 -1.34 23.01
N ALA A 532 -12.67 -1.71 24.14
CA ALA A 532 -12.96 -0.85 25.29
C ALA A 532 -13.63 0.50 24.92
N GLY A 533 -14.67 0.46 24.06
CA GLY A 533 -15.46 1.63 23.65
C GLY A 533 -14.98 2.32 22.37
N ILE A 534 -13.84 1.96 21.82
CA ILE A 534 -13.41 2.40 20.48
C ILE A 534 -14.35 1.75 19.43
N LYS A 535 -14.92 2.60 18.54
CA LYS A 535 -15.85 2.16 17.48
C LYS A 535 -15.16 2.22 16.12
#